data_1934dbd88f1c52f8c20d1c55c7b6f75d
#
_entry.id   1934dbd88f1c52f8c20d1c55c7b6f75d
#
_cell.length_a   1.000
_cell.length_b   1.000
_cell.length_c   1.000
_cell.angle_alpha   90.00
_cell.angle_beta   90.00
_cell.angle_gamma   90.00
#
_symmetry.space_group_name_H-M   'P 1'
#
loop_
_entity.id
_entity.type
_entity.pdbx_description
1 polymer ?
#
loop_
_entity_poly.entity_id
_entity_poly.type
_entity_poly.pdbx_seq_one_letter_code
_entity_poly.pdbx_strand_id
1 'polypeptide(L)'
;VGGKLICMASGGAALNPKLERIFLCAGLKVLQGYGLTETCVVVSVNRFGEDNIRIGSVGPVIDGVQVKIAEEDGEILVKGPSVMLGYYKNPEATAEVMDKEGWFHTGDVGTFVEGRFLKITDRKKEIFKTSAGKYIAPLAIENKLKECRFIEQCMVVGEGQKFASALLVPNFANFKDYCKGSGIEWKSNTEMASHEDLKRLINEHVKQANRSLAPYEQLKRCEILNAEWSIDGGELTPKLSLKRKVIKEKY
;
A
#
# COMPACT_ATOMS: atom_id res chain seq x y z
N VAL A 1 1.24 -20.53 -16.95
CA VAL A 1 2.67 -20.17 -16.75
C VAL A 1 3.64 -21.23 -17.31
N GLY A 2 3.14 -22.14 -18.18
CA GLY A 2 3.95 -23.06 -18.99
C GLY A 2 4.78 -24.10 -18.24
N GLY A 3 4.53 -24.31 -16.95
CA GLY A 3 5.21 -25.36 -16.15
C GLY A 3 6.70 -25.11 -15.84
N LYS A 4 7.28 -24.00 -16.31
CA LYS A 4 8.72 -23.71 -16.15
C LYS A 4 9.00 -22.51 -15.22
N LEU A 5 7.97 -21.84 -14.73
CA LEU A 5 8.14 -20.71 -13.83
C LEU A 5 8.61 -21.20 -12.45
N ILE A 6 9.75 -20.70 -11.99
CA ILE A 6 10.33 -21.04 -10.68
C ILE A 6 9.80 -20.11 -9.60
N CYS A 7 9.78 -18.80 -9.86
CA CYS A 7 9.23 -17.79 -8.98
C CYS A 7 8.88 -16.51 -9.75
N MET A 8 8.17 -15.61 -9.10
CA MET A 8 7.97 -14.22 -9.52
C MET A 8 8.62 -13.31 -8.48
N ALA A 9 9.28 -12.25 -8.92
CA ALA A 9 9.77 -11.19 -8.04
C ALA A 9 8.79 -10.02 -8.06
N SER A 10 8.48 -9.47 -6.88
CA SER A 10 7.64 -8.28 -6.73
C SER A 10 8.37 -7.23 -5.91
N GLY A 11 8.46 -6.00 -6.43
CA GLY A 11 9.12 -4.89 -5.77
C GLY A 11 8.63 -3.54 -6.30
N GLY A 12 9.05 -2.44 -5.67
CA GLY A 12 8.70 -1.07 -6.06
C GLY A 12 7.32 -0.59 -5.60
N ALA A 13 6.43 -1.49 -5.19
CA ALA A 13 5.15 -1.18 -4.56
C ALA A 13 4.73 -2.32 -3.63
N ALA A 14 3.87 -2.03 -2.66
CA ALA A 14 3.34 -3.04 -1.75
C ALA A 14 2.44 -4.05 -2.50
N LEU A 15 2.76 -5.33 -2.41
CA LEU A 15 1.88 -6.39 -2.90
C LEU A 15 0.79 -6.67 -1.86
N ASN A 16 -0.45 -6.81 -2.34
CA ASN A 16 -1.55 -7.19 -1.46
C ASN A 16 -1.34 -8.59 -0.88
N PRO A 17 -1.33 -8.77 0.46
CA PRO A 17 -1.09 -10.08 1.09
C PRO A 17 -2.10 -11.16 0.71
N LYS A 18 -3.33 -10.79 0.33
CA LYS A 18 -4.33 -11.73 -0.18
C LYS A 18 -3.92 -12.31 -1.52
N LEU A 19 -3.42 -11.47 -2.44
CA LEU A 19 -2.90 -11.95 -3.73
C LEU A 19 -1.69 -12.85 -3.54
N GLU A 20 -0.77 -12.48 -2.66
CA GLU A 20 0.38 -13.30 -2.31
C GLU A 20 -0.04 -14.69 -1.84
N ARG A 21 -1.04 -14.79 -0.93
CA ARG A 21 -1.60 -16.08 -0.49
C ARG A 21 -2.20 -16.87 -1.63
N ILE A 22 -2.97 -16.22 -2.52
CA ILE A 22 -3.59 -16.89 -3.67
C ILE A 22 -2.52 -17.52 -4.58
N PHE A 23 -1.46 -16.76 -4.90
CA PHE A 23 -0.37 -17.28 -5.70
C PHE A 23 0.35 -18.45 -5.01
N LEU A 24 0.63 -18.33 -3.72
CA LEU A 24 1.27 -19.40 -2.96
C LEU A 24 0.40 -20.67 -2.92
N CYS A 25 -0.91 -20.53 -2.70
CA CYS A 25 -1.85 -21.66 -2.76
C CYS A 25 -1.92 -22.30 -4.15
N ALA A 26 -1.70 -21.53 -5.21
CA ALA A 26 -1.59 -22.03 -6.58
C ALA A 26 -0.20 -22.62 -6.92
N GLY A 27 0.70 -22.74 -5.92
CA GLY A 27 2.06 -23.22 -6.13
C GLY A 27 3.02 -22.22 -6.78
N LEU A 28 2.60 -20.98 -6.94
CA LEU A 28 3.39 -19.89 -7.55
C LEU A 28 4.07 -19.07 -6.45
N LYS A 29 5.38 -19.18 -6.33
CA LYS A 29 6.16 -18.42 -5.34
C LYS A 29 6.32 -16.98 -5.79
N VAL A 30 5.87 -16.03 -4.97
CA VAL A 30 6.12 -14.60 -5.14
C VAL A 30 7.10 -14.15 -4.08
N LEU A 31 8.27 -13.70 -4.50
CA LEU A 31 9.31 -13.19 -3.63
C LEU A 31 9.24 -11.67 -3.63
N GLN A 32 8.75 -11.09 -2.54
CA GLN A 32 8.71 -9.65 -2.38
C GLN A 32 10.08 -9.13 -1.96
N GLY A 33 10.50 -8.00 -2.54
CA GLY A 33 11.69 -7.27 -2.17
C GLY A 33 11.39 -5.80 -1.92
N TYR A 34 12.20 -5.18 -1.10
CA TYR A 34 12.15 -3.76 -0.76
C TYR A 34 13.49 -3.11 -0.99
N GLY A 35 13.44 -1.90 -1.48
CA GLY A 35 14.57 -1.01 -1.61
C GLY A 35 14.22 0.21 -2.45
N LEU A 36 15.18 1.10 -2.56
CA LEU A 36 15.07 2.39 -3.23
C LEU A 36 16.23 2.56 -4.20
N THR A 37 16.14 3.49 -5.13
CA THR A 37 17.27 3.89 -5.99
C THR A 37 18.47 4.29 -5.14
N GLU A 38 18.24 4.97 -4.04
CA GLU A 38 19.21 5.44 -3.06
C GLU A 38 19.93 4.30 -2.31
N THR A 39 19.43 3.06 -2.40
CA THR A 39 20.02 1.86 -1.74
C THR A 39 20.47 0.80 -2.76
N CYS A 40 20.78 1.18 -3.99
CA CYS A 40 21.13 0.27 -5.09
C CYS A 40 20.11 -0.88 -5.22
N VAL A 41 18.85 -0.52 -5.13
CA VAL A 41 17.63 -1.30 -5.39
C VAL A 41 17.19 -2.23 -4.25
N VAL A 42 18.06 -2.97 -3.57
CA VAL A 42 17.61 -4.01 -2.61
C VAL A 42 18.16 -3.76 -1.22
N VAL A 43 17.25 -3.69 -0.25
CA VAL A 43 17.53 -3.64 1.20
C VAL A 43 17.14 -4.97 1.85
N SER A 44 15.99 -5.52 1.47
CA SER A 44 15.49 -6.80 1.96
C SER A 44 14.72 -7.53 0.89
N VAL A 45 14.67 -8.87 0.97
CA VAL A 45 13.96 -9.71 0.01
C VAL A 45 13.58 -11.05 0.62
N ASN A 46 12.35 -11.52 0.36
CA ASN A 46 11.95 -12.90 0.61
C ASN A 46 12.81 -13.84 -0.26
N ARG A 47 13.28 -14.93 0.31
CA ARG A 47 14.19 -15.88 -0.36
C ARG A 47 13.54 -17.26 -0.45
N PHE A 48 14.11 -18.15 -1.25
CA PHE A 48 13.69 -19.54 -1.28
C PHE A 48 13.89 -20.23 0.08
N GLY A 49 13.04 -21.20 0.39
CA GLY A 49 12.96 -21.88 1.67
C GLY A 49 11.79 -21.37 2.52
N GLU A 50 11.11 -22.30 3.22
CA GLU A 50 9.90 -22.01 3.99
C GLU A 50 10.15 -20.97 5.10
N ASP A 51 11.34 -21.03 5.73
CA ASP A 51 11.74 -20.10 6.80
C ASP A 51 12.18 -18.73 6.29
N ASN A 52 12.19 -18.49 4.98
CA ASN A 52 12.66 -17.24 4.37
C ASN A 52 11.58 -16.45 3.67
N ILE A 53 10.31 -16.88 3.77
CA ILE A 53 9.14 -16.20 3.24
C ILE A 53 8.18 -15.93 4.38
N ARG A 54 7.72 -14.67 4.48
CA ARG A 54 6.60 -14.28 5.36
C ARG A 54 5.64 -13.40 4.59
N ILE A 55 4.41 -13.87 4.45
CA ILE A 55 3.35 -13.15 3.72
C ILE A 55 3.14 -11.77 4.33
N GLY A 56 3.10 -10.76 3.45
CA GLY A 56 2.95 -9.37 3.85
C GLY A 56 4.21 -8.74 4.43
N SER A 57 5.36 -9.41 4.32
CA SER A 57 6.68 -8.84 4.58
C SER A 57 7.51 -8.75 3.30
N VAL A 58 8.54 -7.93 3.32
CA VAL A 58 9.52 -7.82 2.24
C VAL A 58 10.79 -8.66 2.50
N GLY A 59 10.68 -9.59 3.44
CA GLY A 59 11.73 -10.57 3.73
C GLY A 59 12.81 -10.09 4.70
N PRO A 60 13.83 -10.95 4.94
CA PRO A 60 14.98 -10.59 5.73
C PRO A 60 15.88 -9.56 5.00
N VAL A 61 16.60 -8.76 5.77
CA VAL A 61 17.62 -7.84 5.26
C VAL A 61 18.72 -8.62 4.56
N ILE A 62 19.25 -8.06 3.47
CA ILE A 62 20.35 -8.68 2.73
C ILE A 62 21.68 -8.52 3.48
N ASP A 63 22.63 -9.40 3.19
CA ASP A 63 23.94 -9.39 3.81
C ASP A 63 24.70 -8.10 3.47
N GLY A 64 25.41 -7.56 4.47
CA GLY A 64 26.15 -6.30 4.34
C GLY A 64 25.33 -5.03 4.50
N VAL A 65 24.00 -5.12 4.60
CA VAL A 65 23.10 -4.00 4.86
C VAL A 65 22.61 -4.08 6.31
N GLN A 66 22.56 -2.94 6.97
CA GLN A 66 22.00 -2.77 8.31
C GLN A 66 20.69 -1.99 8.21
N VAL A 67 19.69 -2.43 8.97
CA VAL A 67 18.39 -1.75 9.06
C VAL A 67 18.06 -1.57 10.53
N LYS A 68 17.65 -0.37 10.92
CA LYS A 68 17.03 -0.09 12.21
C LYS A 68 15.68 0.62 12.00
N ILE A 69 14.80 0.47 12.96
CA ILE A 69 13.53 1.20 13.01
C ILE A 69 13.70 2.33 14.01
N ALA A 70 13.45 3.56 13.59
CA ALA A 70 13.51 4.73 14.46
C ALA A 70 12.44 4.63 15.55
N GLU A 71 12.81 4.87 16.80
CA GLU A 71 11.90 4.75 17.95
C GLU A 71 10.81 5.82 17.96
N GLU A 72 11.10 7.01 17.41
CA GLU A 72 10.21 8.16 17.45
C GLU A 72 8.99 8.02 16.54
N ASP A 73 9.18 7.49 15.32
CA ASP A 73 8.18 7.52 14.26
C ASP A 73 8.07 6.22 13.45
N GLY A 74 8.91 5.22 13.79
CA GLY A 74 8.92 3.94 13.10
C GLY A 74 9.56 3.98 11.70
N GLU A 75 10.30 5.05 11.37
CA GLU A 75 10.98 5.16 10.09
C GLU A 75 12.06 4.08 9.93
N ILE A 76 12.11 3.51 8.74
CA ILE A 76 13.16 2.54 8.36
C ILE A 76 14.41 3.31 8.00
N LEU A 77 15.48 3.05 8.75
CA LEU A 77 16.80 3.62 8.52
C LEU A 77 17.73 2.54 7.99
N VAL A 78 18.48 2.87 6.93
CA VAL A 78 19.35 1.92 6.22
C VAL A 78 20.78 2.41 6.23
N LYS A 79 21.72 1.48 6.48
CA LYS A 79 23.16 1.75 6.42
C LYS A 79 23.87 0.58 5.76
N GLY A 80 24.83 0.87 4.90
CA GLY A 80 25.61 -0.16 4.21
C GLY A 80 26.26 0.34 2.93
N PRO A 81 27.07 -0.49 2.28
CA PRO A 81 27.82 -0.11 1.08
C PRO A 81 26.93 0.14 -0.13
N SER A 82 25.66 -0.31 -0.10
CA SER A 82 24.69 -0.08 -1.17
C SER A 82 23.99 1.29 -1.06
N VAL A 83 24.16 2.02 0.05
CA VAL A 83 23.57 3.35 0.21
C VAL A 83 24.34 4.35 -0.66
N MET A 84 23.58 5.21 -1.37
CA MET A 84 24.13 6.24 -2.24
C MET A 84 25.10 7.17 -1.49
N LEU A 85 26.02 7.79 -2.23
CA LEU A 85 26.88 8.86 -1.70
C LEU A 85 26.12 10.17 -1.44
N GLY A 86 25.03 10.38 -2.19
CA GLY A 86 24.18 11.56 -2.10
C GLY A 86 23.51 11.92 -3.42
N TYR A 87 22.67 12.92 -3.39
CA TYR A 87 22.04 13.46 -4.60
C TYR A 87 23.01 14.35 -5.36
N TYR A 88 23.12 14.10 -6.66
CA TYR A 88 24.06 14.82 -7.52
C TYR A 88 23.82 16.34 -7.49
N LYS A 89 24.87 17.10 -7.18
CA LYS A 89 24.85 18.57 -7.03
C LYS A 89 23.75 19.11 -6.10
N ASN A 90 23.28 18.29 -5.15
CA ASN A 90 22.27 18.71 -4.20
C ASN A 90 22.65 18.25 -2.77
N PRO A 91 23.63 18.91 -2.14
CA PRO A 91 24.08 18.57 -0.79
C PRO A 91 23.01 18.83 0.28
N GLU A 92 22.12 19.81 0.07
CA GLU A 92 21.05 20.13 1.00
C GLU A 92 20.06 18.96 1.11
N ALA A 93 19.54 18.49 -0.03
CA ALA A 93 18.66 17.33 -0.06
C ALA A 93 19.36 16.05 0.46
N THR A 94 20.67 15.93 0.26
CA THR A 94 21.44 14.82 0.81
C THR A 94 21.47 14.89 2.34
N ALA A 95 21.71 16.07 2.91
CA ALA A 95 21.74 16.27 4.35
C ALA A 95 20.38 16.07 5.04
N GLU A 96 19.27 16.22 4.31
CA GLU A 96 17.92 15.93 4.81
C GLU A 96 17.66 14.43 5.01
N VAL A 97 18.34 13.57 4.25
CA VAL A 97 18.08 12.12 4.23
C VAL A 97 19.26 11.28 4.75
N MET A 98 20.41 11.89 5.01
CA MET A 98 21.59 11.21 5.55
C MET A 98 21.96 11.84 6.91
N ASP A 99 21.93 11.04 7.97
CA ASP A 99 22.37 11.52 9.27
C ASP A 99 23.89 11.51 9.43
N LYS A 100 24.39 12.11 10.52
CA LYS A 100 25.81 12.20 10.82
C LYS A 100 26.47 10.85 11.12
N GLU A 101 25.68 9.83 11.45
CA GLU A 101 26.14 8.47 11.70
C GLU A 101 26.18 7.63 10.43
N GLY A 102 25.72 8.17 9.29
CA GLY A 102 25.67 7.51 7.99
C GLY A 102 24.45 6.61 7.79
N TRP A 103 23.37 6.86 8.52
CA TRP A 103 22.07 6.22 8.26
C TRP A 103 21.29 7.02 7.22
N PHE A 104 20.77 6.32 6.26
CA PHE A 104 19.84 6.85 5.25
C PHE A 104 18.41 6.74 5.75
N HIS A 105 17.71 7.86 5.77
CA HIS A 105 16.31 8.00 6.12
C HIS A 105 15.45 7.71 4.90
N THR A 106 14.79 6.56 4.89
CA THR A 106 14.08 6.09 3.68
C THR A 106 12.75 6.80 3.42
N GLY A 107 12.17 7.44 4.44
CA GLY A 107 10.82 7.98 4.40
C GLY A 107 9.74 6.91 4.42
N ASP A 108 10.08 5.63 4.52
CA ASP A 108 9.16 4.52 4.69
C ASP A 108 9.11 4.12 6.17
N VAL A 109 7.91 3.76 6.65
CA VAL A 109 7.67 3.32 8.03
C VAL A 109 7.48 1.81 8.04
N GLY A 110 8.04 1.13 9.03
CA GLY A 110 7.97 -0.31 9.10
C GLY A 110 8.27 -0.91 10.46
N THR A 111 8.30 -2.23 10.50
CA THR A 111 8.60 -3.00 11.70
C THR A 111 9.25 -4.32 11.33
N PHE A 112 9.90 -4.96 12.28
CA PHE A 112 10.34 -6.35 12.14
C PHE A 112 9.27 -7.31 12.66
N VAL A 113 8.91 -8.29 11.84
CA VAL A 113 8.07 -9.43 12.22
C VAL A 113 8.99 -10.59 12.57
N GLU A 114 8.70 -11.27 13.69
CA GLU A 114 9.53 -12.37 14.21
C GLU A 114 11.02 -11.97 14.37
N GLY A 115 11.29 -10.69 14.61
CA GLY A 115 12.64 -10.14 14.78
C GLY A 115 13.54 -10.17 13.54
N ARG A 116 13.07 -10.69 12.40
CA ARG A 116 13.89 -10.97 11.22
C ARG A 116 13.31 -10.40 9.91
N PHE A 117 12.00 -10.44 9.74
CA PHE A 117 11.34 -10.08 8.49
C PHE A 117 10.93 -8.62 8.50
N LEU A 118 11.46 -7.83 7.59
CA LEU A 118 11.06 -6.43 7.45
C LEU A 118 9.66 -6.35 6.84
N LYS A 119 8.80 -5.55 7.44
CA LYS A 119 7.46 -5.26 6.96
C LYS A 119 7.27 -3.77 6.83
N ILE A 120 6.95 -3.30 5.63
CA ILE A 120 6.59 -1.91 5.37
C ILE A 120 5.14 -1.73 5.80
N THR A 121 4.87 -0.71 6.60
CA THR A 121 3.53 -0.41 7.09
C THR A 121 2.93 0.80 6.40
N ASP A 122 3.75 1.83 6.13
CA ASP A 122 3.30 3.03 5.42
C ASP A 122 4.47 3.87 4.91
N ARG A 123 4.17 5.05 4.34
CA ARG A 123 5.11 6.12 4.05
C ARG A 123 4.95 7.27 5.02
N LYS A 124 6.06 7.75 5.58
CA LYS A 124 6.07 8.84 6.56
C LYS A 124 5.31 10.09 6.07
N LYS A 125 5.48 10.46 4.80
CA LYS A 125 4.79 11.60 4.16
C LYS A 125 3.28 11.37 3.92
N GLU A 126 2.81 10.13 4.00
CA GLU A 126 1.40 9.77 3.77
C GLU A 126 0.63 9.59 5.08
N ILE A 127 1.33 9.33 6.18
CA ILE A 127 0.74 9.30 7.52
C ILE A 127 0.23 10.70 7.86
N PHE A 128 -1.02 10.77 8.28
CA PHE A 128 -1.62 12.03 8.67
C PHE A 128 -2.18 11.99 10.10
N LYS A 129 -2.38 13.16 10.67
CA LYS A 129 -2.89 13.33 12.03
C LYS A 129 -4.33 13.82 11.99
N THR A 130 -5.21 13.16 12.74
CA THR A 130 -6.59 13.63 12.94
C THR A 130 -6.61 14.85 13.87
N SER A 131 -7.74 15.58 13.92
CA SER A 131 -7.92 16.69 14.86
C SER A 131 -7.84 16.27 16.34
N ALA A 132 -8.07 14.98 16.64
CA ALA A 132 -7.89 14.39 17.97
C ALA A 132 -6.43 13.97 18.26
N GLY A 133 -5.49 14.28 17.37
CA GLY A 133 -4.08 14.00 17.56
C GLY A 133 -3.66 12.55 17.29
N LYS A 134 -4.53 11.71 16.72
CA LYS A 134 -4.22 10.32 16.39
C LYS A 134 -3.59 10.21 15.00
N TYR A 135 -2.52 9.46 14.89
CA TYR A 135 -1.87 9.16 13.61
C TYR A 135 -2.62 8.05 12.89
N ILE A 136 -2.86 8.25 11.60
CA ILE A 136 -3.48 7.28 10.68
C ILE A 136 -2.46 6.90 9.64
N ALA A 137 -2.27 5.59 9.47
CA ALA A 137 -1.46 4.97 8.43
C ALA A 137 -2.38 4.51 7.27
N PRO A 138 -2.52 5.30 6.19
CA PRO A 138 -3.53 5.05 5.17
C PRO A 138 -3.30 3.77 4.40
N LEU A 139 -2.06 3.40 4.12
CA LEU A 139 -1.73 2.22 3.31
C LEU A 139 -2.26 0.92 3.92
N ALA A 140 -2.17 0.77 5.24
CA ALA A 140 -2.66 -0.42 5.93
C ALA A 140 -4.19 -0.58 5.78
N ILE A 141 -4.92 0.53 5.86
CA ILE A 141 -6.38 0.56 5.69
C ILE A 141 -6.75 0.31 4.22
N GLU A 142 -6.07 0.97 3.30
CA GLU A 142 -6.29 0.84 1.85
C GLU A 142 -6.05 -0.59 1.37
N ASN A 143 -5.02 -1.25 1.87
CA ASN A 143 -4.77 -2.66 1.55
C ASN A 143 -5.91 -3.58 1.98
N LYS A 144 -6.54 -3.32 3.14
CA LYS A 144 -7.73 -4.06 3.58
C LYS A 144 -8.95 -3.77 2.72
N LEU A 145 -9.16 -2.52 2.31
CA LEU A 145 -10.26 -2.16 1.42
C LEU A 145 -10.13 -2.82 0.05
N LYS A 146 -8.92 -2.90 -0.50
CA LYS A 146 -8.61 -3.57 -1.78
C LYS A 146 -8.78 -5.09 -1.75
N GLU A 147 -9.00 -5.69 -0.59
CA GLU A 147 -9.41 -7.11 -0.51
C GLU A 147 -10.84 -7.33 -1.03
N CYS A 148 -11.66 -6.28 -1.11
CA CYS A 148 -12.98 -6.31 -1.72
C CYS A 148 -12.88 -6.43 -3.23
N ARG A 149 -13.50 -7.46 -3.81
CA ARG A 149 -13.54 -7.64 -5.27
C ARG A 149 -14.24 -6.51 -6.03
N PHE A 150 -15.03 -5.69 -5.34
CA PHE A 150 -15.77 -4.57 -5.92
C PHE A 150 -15.10 -3.21 -5.74
N ILE A 151 -13.91 -3.17 -5.12
CA ILE A 151 -13.10 -1.96 -4.98
C ILE A 151 -11.84 -2.12 -5.83
N GLU A 152 -11.67 -1.26 -6.83
CA GLU A 152 -10.48 -1.23 -7.69
C GLU A 152 -9.39 -0.36 -7.07
N GLN A 153 -9.76 0.86 -6.70
CA GLN A 153 -8.84 1.84 -6.13
C GLN A 153 -9.49 2.47 -4.91
N CYS A 154 -8.69 2.90 -3.97
CA CYS A 154 -9.17 3.63 -2.81
C CYS A 154 -8.11 4.56 -2.25
N MET A 155 -8.53 5.65 -1.61
CA MET A 155 -7.66 6.56 -0.89
C MET A 155 -8.28 6.93 0.44
N VAL A 156 -7.55 6.71 1.52
CA VAL A 156 -7.95 7.13 2.88
C VAL A 156 -7.58 8.60 3.06
N VAL A 157 -8.54 9.37 3.57
CA VAL A 157 -8.45 10.80 3.83
C VAL A 157 -8.94 11.12 5.24
N GLY A 158 -8.66 12.35 5.74
CA GLY A 158 -9.13 12.77 7.06
C GLY A 158 -8.10 13.57 7.86
N GLU A 159 -7.06 14.08 7.18
CA GLU A 159 -6.06 14.96 7.79
C GLU A 159 -6.74 16.17 8.44
N GLY A 160 -6.45 16.42 9.73
CA GLY A 160 -7.10 17.48 10.50
C GLY A 160 -8.60 17.27 10.79
N GLN A 161 -9.20 16.18 10.30
CA GLN A 161 -10.62 15.88 10.52
C GLN A 161 -10.83 15.03 11.78
N LYS A 162 -12.07 14.96 12.28
CA LYS A 162 -12.42 14.19 13.49
C LYS A 162 -12.26 12.68 13.32
N PHE A 163 -12.31 12.17 12.09
CA PHE A 163 -12.26 10.74 11.76
C PHE A 163 -11.70 10.50 10.37
N ALA A 164 -11.25 9.28 10.13
CA ALA A 164 -10.83 8.82 8.82
C ALA A 164 -12.04 8.53 7.91
N SER A 165 -11.89 8.84 6.65
CA SER A 165 -12.85 8.59 5.57
C SER A 165 -12.12 7.99 4.37
N ALA A 166 -12.85 7.46 3.40
CA ALA A 166 -12.25 6.94 2.17
C ALA A 166 -12.99 7.36 0.90
N LEU A 167 -12.23 7.64 -0.13
CA LEU A 167 -12.70 7.69 -1.51
C LEU A 167 -12.52 6.28 -2.10
N LEU A 168 -13.57 5.75 -2.71
CA LEU A 168 -13.61 4.38 -3.23
C LEU A 168 -13.97 4.40 -4.70
N VAL A 169 -13.11 3.85 -5.53
CA VAL A 169 -13.38 3.62 -6.96
C VAL A 169 -13.83 2.18 -7.14
N PRO A 170 -15.04 1.94 -7.62
CA PRO A 170 -15.55 0.59 -7.83
C PRO A 170 -14.79 -0.17 -8.93
N ASN A 171 -14.66 -1.48 -8.77
CA ASN A 171 -14.33 -2.37 -9.87
C ASN A 171 -15.60 -2.64 -10.68
N PHE A 172 -15.83 -1.81 -11.69
CA PHE A 172 -17.03 -1.88 -12.52
C PHE A 172 -17.11 -3.17 -13.31
N ALA A 173 -15.99 -3.78 -13.71
CA ALA A 173 -15.98 -5.06 -14.41
C ALA A 173 -16.55 -6.18 -13.53
N ASN A 174 -16.04 -6.30 -12.30
CA ASN A 174 -16.55 -7.28 -11.34
C ASN A 174 -18.01 -7.03 -10.94
N PHE A 175 -18.41 -5.76 -10.84
CA PHE A 175 -19.81 -5.44 -10.53
C PHE A 175 -20.73 -5.73 -11.71
N LYS A 176 -20.28 -5.53 -12.96
CA LYS A 176 -21.02 -5.91 -14.17
C LYS A 176 -21.26 -7.43 -14.22
N ASP A 177 -20.27 -8.22 -13.84
CA ASP A 177 -20.44 -9.68 -13.79
C ASP A 177 -21.40 -10.10 -12.66
N TYR A 178 -21.38 -9.41 -11.53
CA TYR A 178 -22.38 -9.60 -10.48
C TYR A 178 -23.80 -9.26 -10.96
N CYS A 179 -23.99 -8.14 -11.67
CA CYS A 179 -25.28 -7.74 -12.23
C CYS A 179 -25.85 -8.78 -13.18
N LYS A 180 -25.01 -9.35 -14.06
CA LYS A 180 -25.44 -10.45 -14.97
C LYS A 180 -25.97 -11.66 -14.19
N GLY A 181 -25.28 -12.05 -13.12
CA GLY A 181 -25.69 -13.17 -12.27
C GLY A 181 -26.95 -12.89 -11.43
N SER A 182 -27.25 -11.63 -11.19
CA SER A 182 -28.38 -11.17 -10.35
C SER A 182 -29.57 -10.65 -11.15
N GLY A 183 -29.52 -10.69 -12.49
CA GLY A 183 -30.59 -10.18 -13.35
C GLY A 183 -30.74 -8.65 -13.34
N ILE A 184 -29.68 -7.93 -12.96
CA ILE A 184 -29.65 -6.46 -12.93
C ILE A 184 -29.16 -5.95 -14.28
N GLU A 185 -29.94 -5.07 -14.92
CA GLU A 185 -29.53 -4.45 -16.16
C GLU A 185 -28.38 -3.46 -15.93
N TRP A 186 -27.30 -3.64 -16.69
CA TRP A 186 -26.17 -2.71 -16.66
C TRP A 186 -26.49 -1.44 -17.44
N LYS A 187 -26.25 -0.29 -16.81
CA LYS A 187 -26.38 1.03 -17.44
C LYS A 187 -24.99 1.65 -17.65
N SER A 188 -24.79 2.85 -17.15
CA SER A 188 -23.49 3.53 -17.16
C SER A 188 -22.75 3.34 -15.83
N ASN A 189 -21.43 3.50 -15.84
CA ASN A 189 -20.63 3.50 -14.60
C ASN A 189 -21.15 4.53 -13.58
N THR A 190 -21.57 5.70 -14.07
CA THR A 190 -22.12 6.78 -13.23
C THR A 190 -23.38 6.35 -12.49
N GLU A 191 -24.31 5.73 -13.19
CA GLU A 191 -25.57 5.23 -12.58
C GLU A 191 -25.29 4.06 -11.65
N MET A 192 -24.42 3.13 -12.09
CA MET A 192 -24.09 1.94 -11.32
C MET A 192 -23.28 2.24 -10.06
N ALA A 193 -22.49 3.33 -10.03
CA ALA A 193 -21.82 3.80 -8.82
C ALA A 193 -22.82 4.17 -7.70
N SER A 194 -24.01 4.60 -8.07
CA SER A 194 -25.09 4.93 -7.13
C SER A 194 -26.04 3.76 -6.83
N HIS A 195 -25.82 2.59 -7.46
CA HIS A 195 -26.69 1.42 -7.30
C HIS A 195 -26.66 0.85 -5.88
N GLU A 196 -27.84 0.54 -5.32
CA GLU A 196 -27.99 0.11 -3.93
C GLU A 196 -27.21 -1.18 -3.63
N ASP A 197 -27.17 -2.14 -4.55
CA ASP A 197 -26.41 -3.37 -4.36
C ASP A 197 -24.90 -3.11 -4.29
N LEU A 198 -24.36 -2.23 -5.14
CA LEU A 198 -22.94 -1.87 -5.08
C LEU A 198 -22.61 -1.22 -3.74
N LYS A 199 -23.43 -0.26 -3.32
CA LYS A 199 -23.28 0.41 -2.01
C LYS A 199 -23.34 -0.60 -0.86
N ARG A 200 -24.31 -1.51 -0.90
CA ARG A 200 -24.45 -2.56 0.11
C ARG A 200 -23.22 -3.45 0.18
N LEU A 201 -22.77 -3.99 -0.96
CA LEU A 201 -21.59 -4.88 -1.03
C LEU A 201 -20.30 -4.20 -0.54
N ILE A 202 -20.08 -2.96 -0.94
CA ILE A 202 -18.93 -2.18 -0.49
C ILE A 202 -19.04 -1.88 1.01
N ASN A 203 -20.20 -1.43 1.49
CA ASN A 203 -20.40 -1.08 2.89
C ASN A 203 -20.27 -2.29 3.83
N GLU A 204 -20.72 -3.46 3.42
CA GLU A 204 -20.53 -4.71 4.16
C GLU A 204 -19.03 -5.00 4.33
N HIS A 205 -18.25 -4.84 3.26
CA HIS A 205 -16.80 -5.03 3.32
C HIS A 205 -16.11 -3.98 4.19
N VAL A 206 -16.49 -2.70 4.06
CA VAL A 206 -15.95 -1.62 4.93
C VAL A 206 -16.24 -1.90 6.41
N LYS A 207 -17.45 -2.37 6.74
CA LYS A 207 -17.78 -2.80 8.11
C LYS A 207 -16.90 -3.95 8.59
N GLN A 208 -16.62 -4.92 7.71
CA GLN A 208 -15.73 -6.03 8.04
C GLN A 208 -14.28 -5.55 8.24
N ALA A 209 -13.77 -4.69 7.37
CA ALA A 209 -12.44 -4.10 7.49
C ALA A 209 -12.30 -3.32 8.81
N ASN A 210 -13.30 -2.51 9.16
CA ASN A 210 -13.33 -1.73 10.40
C ASN A 210 -13.23 -2.58 11.68
N ARG A 211 -13.72 -3.84 11.69
CA ARG A 211 -13.62 -4.72 12.86
C ARG A 211 -12.18 -5.04 13.27
N SER A 212 -11.26 -4.97 12.32
CA SER A 212 -9.84 -5.27 12.54
C SER A 212 -8.97 -4.02 12.70
N LEU A 213 -9.57 -2.82 12.67
CA LEU A 213 -8.92 -1.54 12.83
C LEU A 213 -9.13 -0.99 14.25
N ALA A 214 -8.14 -0.25 14.75
CA ALA A 214 -8.30 0.50 15.99
C ALA A 214 -9.47 1.51 15.87
N PRO A 215 -10.16 1.87 16.97
CA PRO A 215 -11.34 2.75 16.91
C PRO A 215 -11.10 4.08 16.17
N TYR A 216 -9.89 4.64 16.28
CA TYR A 216 -9.51 5.90 15.63
C TYR A 216 -9.14 5.74 14.15
N GLU A 217 -8.82 4.52 13.69
CA GLU A 217 -8.52 4.19 12.30
C GLU A 217 -9.77 3.83 11.50
N GLN A 218 -10.88 3.55 12.18
CA GLN A 218 -12.12 3.12 11.53
C GLN A 218 -12.67 4.20 10.61
N LEU A 219 -13.01 3.80 9.40
CA LEU A 219 -13.65 4.65 8.42
C LEU A 219 -15.10 4.91 8.83
N LYS A 220 -15.44 6.19 9.00
CA LYS A 220 -16.79 6.63 9.36
C LYS A 220 -17.62 7.05 8.15
N ARG A 221 -16.96 7.44 7.07
CA ARG A 221 -17.60 7.81 5.80
C ARG A 221 -16.81 7.26 4.63
N CYS A 222 -17.52 6.84 3.60
CA CYS A 222 -16.93 6.43 2.34
C CYS A 222 -17.73 7.06 1.21
N GLU A 223 -17.02 7.66 0.25
CA GLU A 223 -17.60 8.19 -0.98
C GLU A 223 -17.26 7.24 -2.13
N ILE A 224 -18.29 6.79 -2.86
CA ILE A 224 -18.14 5.90 -4.01
C ILE A 224 -18.10 6.76 -5.27
N LEU A 225 -16.96 6.72 -5.95
CA LEU A 225 -16.72 7.49 -7.14
C LEU A 225 -17.26 6.79 -8.39
N ASN A 226 -17.59 7.56 -9.41
CA ASN A 226 -18.15 7.07 -10.66
C ASN A 226 -17.14 6.92 -11.80
N ALA A 227 -15.90 7.31 -11.57
CA ALA A 227 -14.83 7.25 -12.55
C ALA A 227 -13.57 6.59 -11.95
N GLU A 228 -12.89 5.81 -12.76
CA GLU A 228 -11.60 5.22 -12.41
C GLU A 228 -10.49 6.28 -12.46
N TRP A 229 -9.54 6.19 -11.52
CA TRP A 229 -8.34 7.01 -11.56
C TRP A 229 -7.35 6.46 -12.59
N SER A 230 -6.70 7.37 -13.30
CA SER A 230 -5.80 7.01 -14.38
C SER A 230 -4.52 7.85 -14.39
N ILE A 231 -3.54 7.41 -15.17
CA ILE A 231 -2.31 8.18 -15.41
C ILE A 231 -2.65 9.44 -16.21
N ASP A 232 -3.48 9.31 -17.23
CA ASP A 232 -3.90 10.40 -18.11
C ASP A 232 -4.81 11.41 -17.38
N GLY A 233 -5.65 10.93 -16.45
CA GLY A 233 -6.45 11.77 -15.56
C GLY A 233 -5.63 12.53 -14.52
N GLY A 234 -4.37 12.15 -14.34
CA GLY A 234 -3.44 12.79 -13.43
C GLY A 234 -3.47 12.25 -12.01
N GLU A 235 -4.39 11.34 -11.66
CA GLU A 235 -4.53 10.77 -10.31
C GLU A 235 -3.45 9.74 -9.98
N LEU A 236 -2.89 9.10 -11.01
CA LEU A 236 -1.88 8.06 -10.85
C LEU A 236 -0.50 8.48 -11.40
N THR A 237 0.55 7.94 -10.81
CA THR A 237 1.89 7.96 -11.37
C THR A 237 2.02 6.87 -12.45
N PRO A 238 3.07 6.87 -13.30
CA PRO A 238 3.37 5.77 -14.22
C PRO A 238 3.52 4.40 -13.55
N LYS A 239 3.82 4.35 -12.25
CA LYS A 239 3.87 3.14 -11.42
C LYS A 239 2.53 2.76 -10.80
N LEU A 240 1.43 3.43 -11.23
CA LEU A 240 0.08 3.27 -10.70
C LEU A 240 -0.07 3.60 -9.20
N SER A 241 0.86 4.38 -8.64
CA SER A 241 0.75 4.91 -7.27
C SER A 241 -0.13 6.17 -7.26
N LEU A 242 -0.87 6.38 -6.16
CA LEU A 242 -1.77 7.52 -6.01
C LEU A 242 -0.99 8.83 -5.93
N LYS A 243 -1.41 9.83 -6.69
CA LYS A 243 -1.02 11.22 -6.51
C LYS A 243 -2.00 11.89 -5.54
N ARG A 244 -1.83 11.62 -4.24
CA ARG A 244 -2.79 12.00 -3.18
C ARG A 244 -3.16 13.48 -3.19
N LYS A 245 -2.19 14.37 -3.49
CA LYS A 245 -2.46 15.81 -3.57
C LYS A 245 -3.47 16.13 -4.68
N VAL A 246 -3.25 15.58 -5.88
CA VAL A 246 -4.15 15.78 -7.02
C VAL A 246 -5.56 15.24 -6.72
N ILE A 247 -5.64 14.06 -6.12
CA ILE A 247 -6.92 13.45 -5.76
C ILE A 247 -7.65 14.30 -4.71
N LYS A 248 -6.95 14.79 -3.67
CA LYS A 248 -7.53 15.68 -2.64
C LYS A 248 -8.03 17.02 -3.20
N GLU A 249 -7.40 17.54 -4.25
CA GLU A 249 -7.81 18.80 -4.91
C GLU A 249 -9.02 18.58 -5.85
N LYS A 250 -9.22 17.36 -6.35
CA LYS A 250 -10.27 17.03 -7.32
C LYS A 250 -11.57 16.60 -6.66
N TYR A 251 -11.49 15.98 -5.48
CA TYR A 251 -12.59 15.39 -4.72
C TYR A 251 -12.62 15.91 -3.26
#